data_7bf90d0e4a72b8921a19725d60ad649e
#
_entry.id   7bf90d0e4a72b8921a19725d60ad649e
#
_cell.length_a   1.000
_cell.length_b   1.000
_cell.length_c   1.000
_cell.angle_alpha   90.00
_cell.angle_beta   90.00
_cell.angle_gamma   90.00
#
_symmetry.space_group_name_H-M   'P 1'
#
loop_
_entity.id
_entity.type
_entity.pdbx_description
1 polymer ?
#
loop_
_entity_poly.entity_id
_entity_poly.type
_entity_poly.pdbx_seq_one_letter_code
_entity_poly.pdbx_strand_id
1 'polypeptide(L)'
;KYTMSVSPLDCMGCGECVTVCPTAAIKMVPQETRLAEQPVWDYLVKNVSKKADSGYADSTVKGSQFNQPLLEFSGSCAGCAETSYARLITQLFGENMYISNATGCSSIWGGPAATCPYTINKDSKKGPAWANSLFEDNAEHGLGMYIGQKFIRDSLIAKLNEIAAGDKASDSLKAAIA
;
A
#
# COMPACT_ATOMS: atom_id res chain seq x y z
N LYS A 1 6.86 -3.10 23.35
CA LYS A 1 8.13 -3.63 22.81
C LYS A 1 8.05 -3.60 21.28
N TYR A 2 9.16 -3.29 20.63
CA TYR A 2 9.28 -3.31 19.18
C TYR A 2 10.00 -4.58 18.75
N THR A 3 9.52 -5.23 17.69
CA THR A 3 10.15 -6.41 17.09
C THR A 3 10.16 -6.20 15.58
N MET A 4 11.29 -6.46 14.95
CA MET A 4 11.42 -6.51 13.50
C MET A 4 11.38 -7.99 13.09
N SER A 5 10.44 -8.33 12.23
CA SER A 5 10.26 -9.71 11.73
C SER A 5 10.48 -9.76 10.24
N VAL A 6 10.93 -10.89 9.75
CA VAL A 6 11.12 -11.19 8.32
C VAL A 6 10.41 -12.49 8.04
N SER A 7 9.74 -12.59 6.88
CA SER A 7 9.22 -13.86 6.39
C SER A 7 10.38 -14.71 5.83
N PRO A 8 10.72 -15.85 6.42
CA PRO A 8 11.76 -16.71 5.88
C PRO A 8 11.46 -17.22 4.47
N LEU A 9 10.19 -17.46 4.15
CA LEU A 9 9.78 -17.99 2.83
C LEU A 9 9.80 -16.95 1.74
N ASP A 10 9.58 -15.66 2.07
CA ASP A 10 9.51 -14.57 1.09
C ASP A 10 10.83 -13.81 0.94
N CYS A 11 11.79 -14.04 1.85
CA CYS A 11 13.09 -13.39 1.80
C CYS A 11 13.92 -13.93 0.64
N MET A 12 14.26 -13.06 -0.32
CA MET A 12 15.07 -13.44 -1.49
C MET A 12 16.59 -13.48 -1.22
N GLY A 13 17.02 -13.20 0.01
CA GLY A 13 18.43 -13.31 0.38
C GLY A 13 19.37 -12.25 -0.22
N CYS A 14 18.87 -11.09 -0.61
CA CYS A 14 19.68 -10.06 -1.29
C CYS A 14 20.76 -9.41 -0.42
N GLY A 15 20.69 -9.50 0.92
CA GLY A 15 21.70 -8.96 1.83
C GLY A 15 21.64 -7.44 2.09
N GLU A 16 20.76 -6.70 1.42
CA GLU A 16 20.65 -5.24 1.56
C GLU A 16 20.43 -4.78 3.01
N CYS A 17 19.56 -5.47 3.73
CA CYS A 17 19.29 -5.14 5.14
C CYS A 17 20.53 -5.29 6.04
N VAL A 18 21.43 -6.22 5.71
CA VAL A 18 22.70 -6.44 6.43
C VAL A 18 23.67 -5.30 6.13
N THR A 19 23.76 -4.93 4.84
CA THR A 19 24.67 -3.89 4.35
C THR A 19 24.34 -2.52 4.95
N VAL A 20 23.04 -2.18 5.06
CA VAL A 20 22.60 -0.87 5.57
C VAL A 20 22.43 -0.82 7.09
N CYS A 21 22.60 -1.92 7.80
CA CYS A 21 22.42 -1.97 9.25
C CYS A 21 23.56 -1.22 9.98
N PRO A 22 23.30 -0.07 10.64
CA PRO A 22 24.37 0.76 11.20
C PRO A 22 25.10 0.11 12.38
N THR A 23 24.47 -0.87 13.03
CA THR A 23 25.00 -1.56 14.20
C THR A 23 25.46 -2.98 13.89
N ALA A 24 25.42 -3.41 12.62
CA ALA A 24 25.71 -4.79 12.21
C ALA A 24 24.92 -5.86 13.01
N ALA A 25 23.71 -5.53 13.42
CA ALA A 25 22.86 -6.40 14.22
C ALA A 25 22.17 -7.52 13.40
N ILE A 26 22.17 -7.38 12.06
CA ILE A 26 21.53 -8.31 11.14
C ILE A 26 22.61 -9.18 10.50
N LYS A 27 22.32 -10.47 10.36
CA LYS A 27 23.20 -11.44 9.71
C LYS A 27 22.40 -12.33 8.77
N MET A 28 22.97 -12.64 7.60
CA MET A 28 22.44 -13.68 6.73
C MET A 28 22.75 -15.06 7.32
N VAL A 29 21.75 -15.91 7.31
CA VAL A 29 21.87 -17.31 7.75
C VAL A 29 21.10 -18.21 6.75
N PRO A 30 21.39 -19.52 6.68
CA PRO A 30 20.62 -20.42 5.84
C PRO A 30 19.14 -20.41 6.20
N GLN A 31 18.27 -20.34 5.19
CA GLN A 31 16.82 -20.23 5.34
C GLN A 31 16.24 -21.35 6.21
N GLU A 32 16.73 -22.56 6.02
CA GLU A 32 16.26 -23.78 6.72
C GLU A 32 16.36 -23.64 8.24
N THR A 33 17.33 -22.86 8.72
CA THR A 33 17.53 -22.64 10.17
C THR A 33 16.48 -21.72 10.79
N ARG A 34 15.66 -21.06 9.95
CA ARG A 34 14.68 -20.05 10.35
C ARG A 34 13.25 -20.34 9.95
N LEU A 35 12.98 -21.44 9.30
CA LEU A 35 11.62 -21.81 8.89
C LEU A 35 10.64 -21.91 10.07
N ALA A 36 11.11 -22.20 11.26
CA ALA A 36 10.28 -22.21 12.48
C ALA A 36 9.73 -20.81 12.84
N GLU A 37 10.26 -19.73 12.27
CA GLU A 37 9.78 -18.36 12.49
C GLU A 37 8.62 -17.98 11.54
N GLN A 38 8.37 -18.76 10.50
CA GLN A 38 7.29 -18.48 9.55
C GLN A 38 5.90 -18.39 10.20
N PRO A 39 5.49 -19.32 11.09
CA PRO A 39 4.21 -19.19 11.77
C PRO A 39 4.06 -17.89 12.61
N VAL A 40 5.16 -17.36 13.14
CA VAL A 40 5.16 -16.08 13.87
C VAL A 40 4.87 -14.93 12.90
N TRP A 41 5.52 -14.93 11.74
CA TRP A 41 5.26 -13.97 10.68
C TRP A 41 3.80 -14.01 10.23
N ASP A 42 3.28 -15.20 9.93
CA ASP A 42 1.90 -15.41 9.49
C ASP A 42 0.88 -14.89 10.53
N TYR A 43 1.17 -15.16 11.81
CA TYR A 43 0.36 -14.64 12.91
C TYR A 43 0.37 -13.11 12.95
N LEU A 44 1.54 -12.48 12.82
CA LEU A 44 1.69 -11.02 12.82
C LEU A 44 0.96 -10.38 11.63
N VAL A 45 1.13 -10.94 10.44
CA VAL A 45 0.45 -10.46 9.24
C VAL A 45 -1.07 -10.59 9.36
N LYS A 46 -1.55 -11.68 9.98
CA LYS A 46 -2.99 -11.92 10.13
C LYS A 46 -3.64 -11.05 11.20
N ASN A 47 -2.95 -10.79 12.31
CA ASN A 47 -3.57 -10.23 13.51
C ASN A 47 -3.12 -8.83 13.89
N VAL A 48 -2.06 -8.32 13.27
CA VAL A 48 -1.51 -7.00 13.58
C VAL A 48 -1.53 -6.12 12.33
N SER A 49 -2.53 -5.25 12.22
CA SER A 49 -2.70 -4.36 11.07
C SER A 49 -1.99 -3.02 11.24
N LYS A 50 -1.97 -2.50 12.46
CA LYS A 50 -1.34 -1.22 12.79
C LYS A 50 -0.60 -1.30 14.10
N LYS A 51 0.56 -0.63 14.18
CA LYS A 51 1.29 -0.41 15.44
C LYS A 51 0.64 0.73 16.21
N ALA A 52 -0.10 0.43 17.23
CA ALA A 52 -0.66 1.44 18.13
C ALA A 52 0.50 2.21 18.79
N ASP A 53 0.36 3.54 18.86
CA ASP A 53 1.26 4.44 19.57
C ASP A 53 2.75 4.24 19.24
N SER A 54 3.11 4.50 17.99
CA SER A 54 4.51 4.52 17.57
C SER A 54 5.28 5.73 18.10
N GLY A 55 4.58 6.75 18.61
CA GLY A 55 5.14 8.05 18.99
C GLY A 55 5.48 8.96 17.79
N TYR A 56 5.12 8.55 16.57
CA TYR A 56 5.35 9.32 15.35
C TYR A 56 4.04 9.51 14.57
N ALA A 57 3.88 10.70 13.97
CA ALA A 57 2.72 10.98 13.15
C ALA A 57 2.69 10.10 11.89
N ASP A 58 1.55 9.51 11.58
CA ASP A 58 1.36 8.62 10.41
C ASP A 58 1.63 9.33 9.07
N SER A 59 1.51 10.66 9.03
CA SER A 59 1.80 11.49 7.86
C SER A 59 3.30 11.67 7.58
N THR A 60 4.18 11.21 8.46
CA THR A 60 5.63 11.26 8.26
C THR A 60 6.14 9.96 7.66
N VAL A 61 7.27 10.02 6.95
CA VAL A 61 7.92 8.83 6.39
C VAL A 61 8.17 7.79 7.49
N LYS A 62 8.71 8.21 8.62
CA LYS A 62 9.03 7.31 9.74
C LYS A 62 7.76 6.71 10.38
N GLY A 63 6.75 7.54 10.64
CA GLY A 63 5.51 7.09 11.27
C GLY A 63 4.72 6.14 10.37
N SER A 64 4.66 6.41 9.07
CA SER A 64 3.97 5.57 8.09
C SER A 64 4.50 4.12 8.07
N GLN A 65 5.77 3.90 8.40
CA GLN A 65 6.38 2.55 8.41
C GLN A 65 5.86 1.66 9.56
N PHE A 66 5.13 2.21 10.53
CA PHE A 66 4.49 1.43 11.58
C PHE A 66 3.05 1.01 11.23
N ASN A 67 2.51 1.48 10.13
CA ASN A 67 1.23 1.02 9.61
C ASN A 67 1.39 -0.30 8.85
N GLN A 68 0.27 -0.98 8.59
CA GLN A 68 0.26 -2.16 7.73
C GLN A 68 0.81 -1.77 6.35
N PRO A 69 1.83 -2.45 5.82
CA PRO A 69 2.29 -2.21 4.47
C PRO A 69 1.25 -2.69 3.45
N LEU A 70 1.01 -1.88 2.43
CA LEU A 70 0.12 -2.20 1.32
C LEU A 70 0.89 -2.57 0.04
N LEU A 71 2.22 -2.56 0.10
CA LEU A 71 3.14 -3.09 -0.92
C LEU A 71 4.30 -3.77 -0.21
N GLU A 72 4.47 -5.07 -0.44
CA GLU A 72 5.59 -5.86 0.08
C GLU A 72 5.98 -6.95 -0.92
N PHE A 73 7.25 -7.36 -0.90
CA PHE A 73 7.76 -8.49 -1.69
C PHE A 73 7.51 -8.33 -3.20
N SER A 74 7.91 -7.19 -3.75
CA SER A 74 7.64 -6.82 -5.14
C SER A 74 8.25 -7.76 -6.19
N GLY A 75 9.24 -8.59 -5.81
CA GLY A 75 9.97 -9.43 -6.77
C GLY A 75 10.90 -8.64 -7.71
N SER A 76 11.11 -7.35 -7.46
CA SER A 76 12.07 -6.53 -8.20
C SER A 76 13.51 -6.91 -7.88
N CYS A 77 14.46 -6.41 -8.67
CA CYS A 77 15.89 -6.63 -8.41
C CYS A 77 16.30 -6.09 -7.04
N ALA A 78 17.28 -6.73 -6.42
CA ALA A 78 17.89 -6.23 -5.18
C ALA A 78 18.39 -4.79 -5.36
N GLY A 79 18.08 -3.91 -4.40
CA GLY A 79 18.45 -2.49 -4.47
C GLY A 79 17.67 -1.67 -5.51
N CYS A 80 16.54 -2.15 -6.03
CA CYS A 80 15.73 -1.42 -7.00
C CYS A 80 15.15 -0.15 -6.37
N ALA A 81 15.56 1.02 -6.88
CA ALA A 81 15.10 2.31 -6.38
C ALA A 81 13.61 2.56 -6.66
N GLU A 82 13.07 2.06 -7.77
CA GLU A 82 11.65 2.22 -8.11
C GLU A 82 10.74 1.66 -7.03
N THR A 83 11.03 0.47 -6.52
CA THR A 83 10.24 -0.18 -5.47
C THR A 83 10.25 0.61 -4.17
N SER A 84 11.35 1.29 -3.85
CA SER A 84 11.44 2.13 -2.66
C SER A 84 10.46 3.32 -2.73
N TYR A 85 10.37 3.98 -3.88
CA TYR A 85 9.42 5.07 -4.11
C TYR A 85 7.98 4.57 -4.14
N ALA A 86 7.72 3.48 -4.87
CA ALA A 86 6.39 2.87 -4.93
C ALA A 86 5.89 2.48 -3.53
N ARG A 87 6.76 1.90 -2.70
CA ARG A 87 6.45 1.53 -1.33
C ARG A 87 6.14 2.76 -0.46
N LEU A 88 6.95 3.82 -0.55
CA LEU A 88 6.73 5.03 0.24
C LEU A 88 5.38 5.68 -0.09
N ILE A 89 5.08 5.85 -1.37
CA ILE A 89 3.82 6.44 -1.83
C ILE A 89 2.63 5.57 -1.41
N THR A 90 2.75 4.26 -1.57
CA THR A 90 1.71 3.30 -1.18
C THR A 90 1.49 3.29 0.33
N GLN A 91 2.56 3.45 1.11
CA GLN A 91 2.47 3.51 2.58
C GLN A 91 1.74 4.77 3.06
N LEU A 92 1.88 5.88 2.35
CA LEU A 92 1.25 7.16 2.71
C LEU A 92 -0.18 7.28 2.19
N PHE A 93 -0.46 6.77 0.99
CA PHE A 93 -1.69 7.06 0.25
C PHE A 93 -2.44 5.82 -0.22
N GLY A 94 -1.90 4.62 -0.02
CA GLY A 94 -2.34 3.38 -0.66
C GLY A 94 -3.83 3.06 -0.57
N GLU A 95 -4.48 3.41 0.53
CA GLU A 95 -5.92 3.19 0.70
C GLU A 95 -6.80 4.00 -0.27
N ASN A 96 -6.25 5.07 -0.83
CA ASN A 96 -6.97 6.00 -1.71
C ASN A 96 -6.28 6.16 -3.07
N MET A 97 -5.35 5.26 -3.42
CA MET A 97 -4.59 5.35 -4.66
C MET A 97 -5.28 4.65 -5.83
N TYR A 98 -5.25 5.34 -6.96
CA TYR A 98 -5.42 4.74 -8.29
C TYR A 98 -4.07 4.81 -9.01
N ILE A 99 -3.61 3.69 -9.51
CA ILE A 99 -2.32 3.56 -10.18
C ILE A 99 -2.55 3.31 -11.66
N SER A 100 -2.15 4.27 -12.50
CA SER A 100 -2.02 4.09 -13.93
C SER A 100 -0.56 3.76 -14.22
N ASN A 101 -0.28 2.48 -14.45
CA ASN A 101 1.07 1.98 -14.65
C ASN A 101 1.40 1.91 -16.16
N ALA A 102 2.57 2.39 -16.53
CA ALA A 102 3.09 2.20 -17.88
C ALA A 102 3.78 0.85 -18.01
N THR A 103 3.76 0.25 -19.20
CA THR A 103 4.44 -1.01 -19.46
C THR A 103 5.95 -0.89 -19.20
N GLY A 104 6.46 -1.72 -18.30
CA GLY A 104 7.84 -1.72 -17.85
C GLY A 104 8.06 -2.74 -16.74
N CYS A 105 9.11 -2.59 -15.94
CA CYS A 105 9.39 -3.49 -14.81
C CYS A 105 8.23 -3.53 -13.81
N SER A 106 7.63 -2.40 -13.51
CA SER A 106 6.48 -2.31 -12.59
C SER A 106 5.23 -3.05 -13.10
N SER A 107 5.10 -3.26 -14.40
CA SER A 107 4.05 -4.13 -14.96
C SER A 107 4.30 -5.59 -14.61
N ILE A 108 5.55 -6.00 -14.59
CA ILE A 108 5.95 -7.39 -14.37
C ILE A 108 5.83 -7.77 -12.90
N TRP A 109 6.32 -6.93 -12.00
CA TRP A 109 6.21 -7.22 -10.56
C TRP A 109 4.89 -6.77 -9.95
N GLY A 110 4.18 -5.81 -10.53
CA GLY A 110 2.91 -5.27 -9.99
C GLY A 110 1.64 -5.86 -10.59
N GLY A 111 1.69 -6.43 -11.81
CA GLY A 111 0.54 -6.88 -12.58
C GLY A 111 0.04 -8.30 -12.30
N PRO A 112 0.90 -9.33 -12.23
CA PRO A 112 0.46 -10.71 -12.10
C PRO A 112 -0.31 -10.96 -10.79
N ALA A 113 -1.52 -11.50 -10.88
CA ALA A 113 -2.38 -11.73 -9.73
C ALA A 113 -1.76 -12.67 -8.68
N ALA A 114 -1.01 -13.69 -9.13
CA ALA A 114 -0.40 -14.68 -8.25
C ALA A 114 0.77 -14.13 -7.42
N THR A 115 1.44 -13.08 -7.91
CA THR A 115 2.64 -12.49 -7.28
C THR A 115 2.49 -10.99 -7.04
N CYS A 116 1.26 -10.47 -7.09
CA CYS A 116 0.98 -9.05 -6.89
C CYS A 116 1.43 -8.60 -5.49
N PRO A 117 2.33 -7.60 -5.39
CA PRO A 117 2.83 -7.13 -4.10
C PRO A 117 1.87 -6.18 -3.39
N TYR A 118 0.84 -5.71 -4.09
CA TYR A 118 -0.16 -4.82 -3.52
C TYR A 118 -1.24 -5.60 -2.77
N THR A 119 -1.68 -5.05 -1.65
CA THR A 119 -2.74 -5.63 -0.83
C THR A 119 -3.67 -4.55 -0.28
N ILE A 120 -4.69 -4.97 0.44
CA ILE A 120 -5.65 -4.09 1.10
C ILE A 120 -5.39 -4.00 2.60
N ASN A 121 -5.75 -2.87 3.19
CA ASN A 121 -5.78 -2.72 4.64
C ASN A 121 -6.81 -3.68 5.24
N LYS A 122 -6.43 -4.41 6.29
CA LYS A 122 -7.28 -5.44 6.92
C LYS A 122 -8.50 -4.84 7.62
N ASP A 123 -8.38 -3.62 8.11
CA ASP A 123 -9.44 -2.96 8.88
C ASP A 123 -10.39 -2.20 7.95
N SER A 124 -9.86 -1.28 7.15
CA SER A 124 -10.66 -0.45 6.24
C SER A 124 -11.14 -1.16 4.97
N LYS A 125 -10.52 -2.30 4.62
CA LYS A 125 -10.76 -3.05 3.37
C LYS A 125 -10.46 -2.25 2.10
N LYS A 126 -9.65 -1.19 2.22
CA LYS A 126 -9.23 -0.34 1.12
C LYS A 126 -7.77 -0.60 0.75
N GLY A 127 -7.43 -0.40 -0.50
CA GLY A 127 -6.07 -0.54 -1.01
C GLY A 127 -5.92 0.02 -2.41
N PRO A 128 -4.72 0.00 -2.98
CA PRO A 128 -4.47 0.54 -4.30
C PRO A 128 -5.30 -0.17 -5.38
N ALA A 129 -5.90 0.60 -6.26
CA ALA A 129 -6.46 0.11 -7.52
C ALA A 129 -5.40 0.27 -8.61
N TRP A 130 -5.03 -0.83 -9.26
CA TRP A 130 -3.94 -0.87 -10.22
C TRP A 130 -4.45 -1.23 -11.61
N ALA A 131 -4.05 -0.46 -12.61
CA ALA A 131 -4.30 -0.74 -14.01
C ALA A 131 -3.04 -0.45 -14.83
N ASN A 132 -2.84 -1.19 -15.90
CA ASN A 132 -1.71 -1.01 -16.81
C ASN A 132 -2.16 -0.50 -18.17
N SER A 133 -1.35 0.36 -18.77
CA SER A 133 -1.49 0.76 -20.16
C SER A 133 -0.16 0.60 -20.90
N LEU A 134 -0.14 0.86 -22.20
CA LEU A 134 1.10 0.92 -22.94
C LEU A 134 1.93 2.13 -22.48
N PHE A 135 3.22 2.07 -22.72
CA PHE A 135 4.13 3.18 -22.38
C PHE A 135 3.74 4.48 -23.10
N GLU A 136 3.30 4.34 -24.35
CA GLU A 136 3.00 5.44 -25.26
C GLU A 136 1.72 6.21 -24.87
N ASP A 137 0.76 5.55 -24.23
CA ASP A 137 -0.57 6.10 -23.92
C ASP A 137 -0.85 6.28 -22.42
N ASN A 138 0.17 6.10 -21.59
CA ASN A 138 -0.02 6.11 -20.13
C ASN A 138 -0.48 7.46 -19.58
N ALA A 139 -0.06 8.56 -20.18
CA ALA A 139 -0.49 9.90 -19.77
C ALA A 139 -2.00 10.09 -19.99
N GLU A 140 -2.50 9.69 -21.15
CA GLU A 140 -3.92 9.74 -21.52
C GLU A 140 -4.75 8.79 -20.67
N HIS A 141 -4.24 7.57 -20.43
CA HIS A 141 -4.87 6.58 -19.56
C HIS A 141 -5.02 7.12 -18.13
N GLY A 142 -3.96 7.69 -17.57
CA GLY A 142 -3.98 8.28 -16.23
C GLY A 142 -4.92 9.47 -16.13
N LEU A 143 -4.93 10.34 -17.14
CA LEU A 143 -5.85 11.47 -17.23
C LEU A 143 -7.30 10.99 -17.33
N GLY A 144 -7.57 9.96 -18.13
CA GLY A 144 -8.90 9.35 -18.26
C GLY A 144 -9.40 8.78 -16.94
N MET A 145 -8.56 8.06 -16.20
CA MET A 145 -8.88 7.57 -14.86
C MET A 145 -9.23 8.72 -13.90
N TYR A 146 -8.44 9.78 -13.90
CA TYR A 146 -8.69 10.95 -13.06
C TYR A 146 -10.02 11.63 -13.40
N ILE A 147 -10.28 11.90 -14.69
CA ILE A 147 -11.50 12.53 -15.15
C ILE A 147 -12.72 11.68 -14.79
N GLY A 148 -12.65 10.36 -15.01
CA GLY A 148 -13.73 9.43 -14.65
C GLY A 148 -14.05 9.47 -13.17
N GLN A 149 -13.04 9.37 -12.31
CA GLN A 149 -13.22 9.43 -10.85
C GLN A 149 -13.73 10.80 -10.39
N LYS A 150 -13.21 11.87 -10.98
CA LYS A 150 -13.68 13.23 -10.70
C LYS A 150 -15.15 13.39 -11.06
N PHE A 151 -15.57 12.95 -12.24
CA PHE A 151 -16.96 13.02 -12.68
C PHE A 151 -17.91 12.27 -11.74
N ILE A 152 -17.56 11.04 -11.33
CA ILE A 152 -18.35 10.26 -10.38
C ILE A 152 -18.48 11.00 -9.05
N ARG A 153 -17.38 11.52 -8.52
CA ARG A 153 -17.35 12.26 -7.26
C ARG A 153 -18.21 13.52 -7.33
N ASP A 154 -18.01 14.33 -8.36
CA ASP A 154 -18.76 15.59 -8.54
C ASP A 154 -20.27 15.32 -8.69
N SER A 155 -20.64 14.25 -9.41
CA SER A 155 -22.02 13.82 -9.54
C SER A 155 -22.65 13.37 -8.23
N LEU A 156 -21.88 12.66 -7.39
CA LEU A 156 -22.34 12.25 -6.06
C LEU A 156 -22.51 13.47 -5.14
N ILE A 157 -21.56 14.39 -5.15
CA ILE A 157 -21.63 15.64 -4.37
C ILE A 157 -22.86 16.45 -4.78
N ALA A 158 -23.11 16.59 -6.08
CA ALA A 158 -24.26 17.32 -6.60
C ALA A 158 -25.58 16.68 -6.10
N LYS A 159 -25.68 15.35 -6.17
CA LYS A 159 -26.86 14.61 -5.66
C LYS A 159 -27.03 14.75 -4.15
N LEU A 160 -25.96 14.69 -3.39
CA LEU A 160 -26.02 14.88 -1.94
C LEU A 160 -26.48 16.30 -1.59
N ASN A 161 -25.98 17.32 -2.28
CA ASN A 161 -26.41 18.69 -2.08
C ASN A 161 -27.91 18.89 -2.45
N GLU A 162 -28.37 18.25 -3.52
CA GLU A 162 -29.80 18.26 -3.90
C GLU A 162 -30.67 17.63 -2.82
N ILE A 163 -30.24 16.48 -2.26
CA ILE A 163 -30.94 15.81 -1.16
C ILE A 163 -30.95 16.71 0.08
N ALA A 164 -29.83 17.32 0.43
CA ALA A 164 -29.72 18.23 1.59
C ALA A 164 -30.60 19.46 1.46
N ALA A 165 -30.77 19.99 0.24
CA ALA A 165 -31.65 21.12 -0.03
C ALA A 165 -33.15 20.75 -0.01
N GLY A 166 -33.47 19.46 -0.12
CA GLY A 166 -34.84 18.98 -0.18
C GLY A 166 -35.54 18.94 1.21
N ASP A 167 -36.86 19.03 1.20
CA ASP A 167 -37.68 19.02 2.44
C ASP A 167 -37.79 17.62 3.11
N LYS A 168 -37.40 16.55 2.38
CA LYS A 168 -37.49 15.17 2.86
C LYS A 168 -36.28 14.71 3.67
N ALA A 169 -35.19 15.46 3.67
CA ALA A 169 -33.99 15.11 4.43
C ALA A 169 -34.15 15.49 5.90
N SER A 170 -33.85 14.55 6.80
CA SER A 170 -33.79 14.83 8.24
C SER A 170 -32.64 15.78 8.58
N ASP A 171 -32.77 16.49 9.69
CA ASP A 171 -31.71 17.43 10.14
C ASP A 171 -30.39 16.69 10.39
N SER A 172 -30.43 15.45 10.87
CA SER A 172 -29.24 14.62 11.06
C SER A 172 -28.57 14.27 9.73
N LEU A 173 -29.34 14.02 8.67
CA LEU A 173 -28.80 13.75 7.33
C LEU A 173 -28.20 15.01 6.72
N LYS A 174 -28.87 16.16 6.86
CA LYS A 174 -28.34 17.46 6.40
C LYS A 174 -27.01 17.81 7.08
N ALA A 175 -26.93 17.59 8.38
CA ALA A 175 -25.71 17.82 9.15
C ALA A 175 -24.56 16.85 8.75
N ALA A 176 -24.86 15.63 8.32
CA ALA A 176 -23.87 14.66 7.88
C ALA A 176 -23.36 14.92 6.43
N ILE A 177 -24.12 15.65 5.61
CA ILE A 177 -23.75 16.04 4.25
C ILE A 177 -22.91 17.33 4.24
N ALA A 178 -23.15 18.25 5.20
CA ALA A 178 -22.42 19.51 5.33
C ALA A 178 -20.96 19.30 5.77
#